data_58f08e7f684d22cdb93ab40fe8f0bd94
#
_entry.id   58f08e7f684d22cdb93ab40fe8f0bd94
#
_cell.length_a   1.000
_cell.length_b   1.000
_cell.length_c   1.000
_cell.angle_alpha   90.00
_cell.angle_beta   90.00
_cell.angle_gamma   90.00
#
_symmetry.space_group_name_H-M   'P 1'
#
loop_
_entity.id
_entity.type
_entity.pdbx_description
1 polymer ?
#
loop_
_entity_poly.entity_id
_entity_poly.type
_entity_poly.pdbx_seq_one_letter_code
_entity_poly.pdbx_strand_id
1 'polypeptide(L)'
;AQGAYIHNLSPFWDHYWKNGENDKLGWRLDYNMKHRGDVYATHGLGPVAQALDIHRGDRMETLVAMDTKSVVGKELVEKRTGEECKEFRNGDHTTTMIRTANGKVIEIQHNVMTPQPYNRLYQLTGTKGFANKYPVEGYALDADQLSASGVQPKVDDLNSHGFLPETEMEALVEKYQHPILKKYGEMAKEVGGHGGMDFVMDSRLVYCLQNGLPLDMDVYDLAEWCCLAELGELSMDNGCAAVAFPDFTRGEWNVVKGYKHAYATPDRKSVV
;
A
#
# COMPACT_ATOMS: atom_id res chain seq x y z
N ALA A 1 0.78 -10.17 4.63
CA ALA A 1 0.80 -8.70 4.70
C ALA A 1 -0.60 -8.14 4.52
N GLN A 2 -0.86 -6.96 5.06
CA GLN A 2 -2.12 -6.25 4.86
C GLN A 2 -1.83 -4.80 4.47
N GLY A 3 -2.54 -4.31 3.45
CA GLY A 3 -2.51 -2.94 3.00
C GLY A 3 -3.91 -2.40 2.75
N ALA A 4 -4.09 -1.10 2.74
CA ALA A 4 -5.40 -0.52 2.49
C ALA A 4 -5.30 0.88 1.89
N TYR A 5 -6.38 1.30 1.25
CA TYR A 5 -6.70 2.70 1.04
C TYR A 5 -8.09 2.98 1.58
N ILE A 6 -8.12 3.29 2.87
CA ILE A 6 -9.33 3.70 3.57
C ILE A 6 -9.21 5.20 3.81
N HIS A 7 -9.95 5.97 3.03
CA HIS A 7 -9.87 7.42 3.05
C HIS A 7 -11.20 8.02 2.59
N ASN A 8 -12.00 8.50 3.50
CA ASN A 8 -13.25 9.15 3.11
C ASN A 8 -12.96 10.41 2.27
N LEU A 9 -13.08 10.28 0.97
CA LEU A 9 -12.86 11.35 0.00
C LEU A 9 -14.15 12.09 -0.36
N SER A 10 -15.31 11.60 0.07
CA SER A 10 -16.61 12.18 -0.30
C SER A 10 -16.73 13.69 0.00
N PRO A 11 -16.17 14.23 1.10
CA PRO A 11 -16.19 15.68 1.35
C PRO A 11 -15.31 16.48 0.39
N PHE A 12 -14.31 15.83 -0.21
CA PHE A 12 -13.36 16.47 -1.13
C PHE A 12 -13.78 16.37 -2.59
N TRP A 13 -14.74 15.52 -2.90
CA TRP A 13 -15.18 15.31 -4.27
C TRP A 13 -15.80 16.55 -4.89
N ASP A 14 -16.25 17.49 -4.11
CA ASP A 14 -16.70 18.81 -4.59
C ASP A 14 -15.56 19.76 -4.99
N HIS A 15 -14.37 19.60 -4.43
CA HIS A 15 -13.23 20.47 -4.70
C HIS A 15 -12.42 20.08 -5.94
N TYR A 16 -12.39 18.79 -6.25
CA TYR A 16 -11.60 18.28 -7.39
C TYR A 16 -12.32 18.37 -8.75
N TRP A 17 -13.48 19.03 -8.85
CA TRP A 17 -14.45 18.75 -9.91
C TRP A 17 -14.99 19.94 -10.65
N LYS A 18 -14.36 21.08 -10.51
CA LYS A 18 -14.68 22.26 -11.30
C LYS A 18 -14.04 22.18 -12.68
N ASN A 19 -14.38 21.16 -13.47
CA ASN A 19 -14.02 21.12 -14.87
C ASN A 19 -15.08 21.71 -15.80
N GLY A 20 -15.90 22.64 -15.31
CA GLY A 20 -16.89 23.37 -16.08
C GLY A 20 -18.31 23.21 -15.53
N GLU A 21 -19.18 24.13 -15.98
CA GLU A 21 -20.57 24.24 -15.50
C GLU A 21 -21.45 23.01 -15.80
N ASN A 22 -21.00 22.08 -16.64
CA ASN A 22 -21.75 20.91 -17.08
C ASN A 22 -21.31 19.58 -16.47
N ASP A 23 -20.20 19.53 -15.71
CA ASP A 23 -19.73 18.28 -15.08
C ASP A 23 -20.31 18.15 -13.66
N LYS A 24 -21.49 17.55 -13.57
CA LYS A 24 -22.21 17.36 -12.31
C LYS A 24 -21.58 16.32 -11.40
N LEU A 25 -20.81 15.37 -11.92
CA LEU A 25 -20.32 14.21 -11.15
C LEU A 25 -18.82 14.27 -10.87
N GLY A 26 -18.02 14.86 -11.73
CA GLY A 26 -16.58 14.80 -11.68
C GLY A 26 -16.01 13.41 -11.96
N TRP A 27 -14.76 13.36 -12.36
CA TRP A 27 -14.15 12.13 -12.86
C TRP A 27 -14.06 11.00 -11.82
N ARG A 28 -13.85 11.31 -10.53
CA ARG A 28 -13.72 10.26 -9.50
C ARG A 28 -15.05 9.55 -9.24
N LEU A 29 -16.13 10.32 -9.10
CA LEU A 29 -17.46 9.73 -8.88
C LEU A 29 -17.90 8.98 -10.11
N ASP A 30 -17.73 9.56 -11.30
CA ASP A 30 -18.04 8.91 -12.57
C ASP A 30 -17.24 7.59 -12.74
N TYR A 31 -15.96 7.60 -12.37
CA TYR A 31 -15.14 6.38 -12.40
C TYR A 31 -15.65 5.30 -11.43
N ASN A 32 -15.97 5.68 -10.19
CA ASN A 32 -16.53 4.75 -9.19
C ASN A 32 -17.95 4.26 -9.58
N MET A 33 -18.73 5.04 -10.34
CA MET A 33 -20.01 4.58 -10.87
C MET A 33 -19.85 3.49 -11.92
N LYS A 34 -18.77 3.51 -12.69
CA LYS A 34 -18.54 2.62 -13.85
C LYS A 34 -17.69 1.40 -13.51
N HIS A 35 -16.82 1.50 -12.53
CA HIS A 35 -15.87 0.47 -12.12
C HIS A 35 -16.18 -0.05 -10.73
N ARG A 36 -15.62 -1.21 -10.39
CA ARG A 36 -15.88 -1.95 -9.17
C ARG A 36 -14.56 -2.38 -8.53
N GLY A 37 -14.51 -2.37 -7.20
CA GLY A 37 -13.38 -2.91 -6.47
C GLY A 37 -12.37 -1.87 -5.99
N ASP A 38 -11.11 -2.26 -5.90
CA ASP A 38 -10.02 -1.39 -5.48
C ASP A 38 -9.55 -0.50 -6.64
N VAL A 39 -10.34 0.53 -6.92
CA VAL A 39 -10.07 1.47 -8.02
C VAL A 39 -8.89 2.42 -7.76
N TYR A 40 -8.23 2.29 -6.61
CA TYR A 40 -7.06 3.08 -6.23
C TYR A 40 -6.00 2.22 -5.50
N ALA A 41 -5.64 1.11 -6.10
CA ALA A 41 -4.89 0.00 -5.53
C ALA A 41 -3.47 0.34 -5.06
N THR A 42 -2.79 1.27 -5.71
CA THR A 42 -1.36 1.53 -5.50
C THR A 42 -1.01 1.92 -4.06
N HIS A 43 -1.90 2.61 -3.37
CA HIS A 43 -1.68 3.04 -1.99
C HIS A 43 -1.68 1.89 -0.99
N GLY A 44 -2.55 0.91 -1.20
CA GLY A 44 -2.61 -0.28 -0.35
C GLY A 44 -1.55 -1.30 -0.72
N LEU A 45 -1.45 -1.61 -2.01
CA LEU A 45 -0.61 -2.70 -2.51
C LEU A 45 0.88 -2.34 -2.59
N GLY A 46 1.23 -1.15 -3.09
CA GLY A 46 2.61 -0.79 -3.38
C GLY A 46 3.59 -1.04 -2.23
N PRO A 47 3.40 -0.44 -1.04
CA PRO A 47 4.31 -0.62 0.09
C PRO A 47 4.44 -2.07 0.56
N VAL A 48 3.33 -2.83 0.58
CA VAL A 48 3.39 -4.24 1.02
C VAL A 48 3.99 -5.14 -0.05
N ALA A 49 3.78 -4.85 -1.33
CA ALA A 49 4.43 -5.55 -2.44
C ALA A 49 5.96 -5.37 -2.39
N GLN A 50 6.41 -4.15 -2.14
CA GLN A 50 7.84 -3.88 -1.94
C GLN A 50 8.39 -4.62 -0.72
N ALA A 51 7.70 -4.59 0.41
CA ALA A 51 8.14 -5.29 1.62
C ALA A 51 8.20 -6.82 1.46
N LEU A 52 7.43 -7.37 0.52
CA LEU A 52 7.42 -8.82 0.23
C LEU A 52 8.30 -9.22 -0.96
N ASP A 53 9.08 -8.29 -1.53
CA ASP A 53 9.97 -8.51 -2.68
C ASP A 53 9.25 -9.00 -3.94
N ILE A 54 8.05 -8.48 -4.21
CA ILE A 54 7.31 -8.80 -5.43
C ILE A 54 8.14 -8.40 -6.65
N HIS A 55 8.20 -9.25 -7.67
CA HIS A 55 9.09 -9.35 -8.84
C HIS A 55 10.60 -9.19 -8.56
N ARG A 56 10.99 -9.30 -7.29
CA ARG A 56 12.39 -9.32 -6.82
C ARG A 56 12.68 -10.53 -5.93
N GLY A 57 12.09 -11.65 -6.25
CA GLY A 57 12.20 -12.92 -5.52
C GLY A 57 10.87 -13.60 -5.22
N ASP A 58 9.75 -12.91 -5.47
CA ASP A 58 8.40 -13.45 -5.37
C ASP A 58 7.50 -12.82 -6.45
N ARG A 59 6.31 -13.37 -6.70
CA ARG A 59 5.31 -12.80 -7.60
C ARG A 59 3.91 -13.09 -7.10
N MET A 60 2.96 -12.23 -7.42
CA MET A 60 1.53 -12.50 -7.21
C MET A 60 1.05 -13.53 -8.23
N GLU A 61 0.26 -14.52 -7.79
CA GLU A 61 -0.23 -15.60 -8.65
C GLU A 61 -1.73 -15.59 -8.85
N THR A 62 -2.47 -15.38 -7.77
CA THR A 62 -3.93 -15.51 -7.80
C THR A 62 -4.54 -14.50 -6.86
N LEU A 63 -5.64 -13.90 -7.27
CA LEU A 63 -6.46 -13.06 -6.41
C LEU A 63 -7.92 -13.49 -6.37
N VAL A 64 -8.59 -13.12 -5.29
CA VAL A 64 -10.04 -13.12 -5.12
C VAL A 64 -10.43 -11.78 -4.54
N ALA A 65 -11.42 -11.13 -5.13
CA ALA A 65 -11.97 -9.87 -4.61
C ALA A 65 -13.44 -10.00 -4.26
N MET A 66 -13.85 -9.27 -3.24
CA MET A 66 -15.25 -9.23 -2.76
C MET A 66 -15.57 -7.80 -2.29
N ASP A 67 -16.75 -7.33 -2.61
CA ASP A 67 -17.21 -6.02 -2.19
C ASP A 67 -18.59 -6.06 -1.53
N THR A 68 -18.90 -4.97 -0.82
CA THR A 68 -20.25 -4.71 -0.32
C THR A 68 -21.15 -4.16 -1.43
N LYS A 69 -22.45 -4.06 -1.15
CA LYS A 69 -23.32 -3.23 -1.98
C LYS A 69 -22.90 -1.76 -1.91
N SER A 70 -23.13 -1.03 -2.98
CA SER A 70 -23.04 0.43 -2.99
C SER A 70 -24.29 1.04 -2.40
N VAL A 71 -24.18 1.61 -1.22
CA VAL A 71 -25.23 2.38 -0.54
C VAL A 71 -24.85 3.85 -0.55
N VAL A 72 -23.69 4.18 0.03
CA VAL A 72 -23.19 5.56 0.13
C VAL A 72 -22.89 6.15 -1.24
N GLY A 73 -22.34 5.35 -2.17
CA GLY A 73 -22.09 5.80 -3.53
C GLY A 73 -23.34 6.28 -4.25
N LYS A 74 -24.45 5.55 -4.14
CA LYS A 74 -25.74 5.95 -4.71
C LYS A 74 -26.27 7.24 -4.07
N GLU A 75 -26.26 7.31 -2.75
CA GLU A 75 -26.70 8.50 -2.01
C GLU A 75 -25.90 9.75 -2.38
N LEU A 76 -24.60 9.62 -2.61
CA LEU A 76 -23.74 10.74 -3.05
C LEU A 76 -24.16 11.27 -4.43
N VAL A 77 -24.46 10.37 -5.38
CA VAL A 77 -24.92 10.76 -6.72
C VAL A 77 -26.29 11.45 -6.61
N GLU A 78 -27.25 10.86 -5.91
CA GLU A 78 -28.60 11.38 -5.73
C GLU A 78 -28.60 12.77 -5.08
N LYS A 79 -27.82 12.93 -4.00
CA LYS A 79 -27.64 14.22 -3.33
C LYS A 79 -27.08 15.29 -4.27
N ARG A 80 -26.22 14.88 -5.18
CA ARG A 80 -25.51 15.82 -6.06
C ARG A 80 -26.32 16.18 -7.31
N THR A 81 -26.97 15.20 -7.91
CA THR A 81 -27.75 15.40 -9.14
C THR A 81 -29.19 15.80 -8.88
N GLY A 82 -29.76 15.45 -7.74
CA GLY A 82 -31.18 15.53 -7.44
C GLY A 82 -32.02 14.46 -8.16
N GLU A 83 -31.37 13.46 -8.76
CA GLU A 83 -32.00 12.39 -9.53
C GLU A 83 -31.71 11.03 -8.91
N GLU A 84 -32.61 10.05 -9.07
CA GLU A 84 -32.39 8.68 -8.59
C GLU A 84 -31.15 8.05 -9.26
N CYS A 85 -30.23 7.50 -8.46
CA CYS A 85 -29.10 6.75 -8.95
C CYS A 85 -29.48 5.27 -9.15
N LYS A 86 -29.79 4.89 -10.38
CA LYS A 86 -30.21 3.51 -10.71
C LYS A 86 -29.07 2.51 -10.52
N GLU A 87 -27.86 2.88 -10.89
CA GLU A 87 -26.69 2.00 -10.85
C GLU A 87 -25.45 2.74 -10.34
N PHE A 88 -24.74 2.09 -9.44
CA PHE A 88 -23.43 2.48 -8.97
C PHE A 88 -22.62 1.19 -8.74
N ARG A 89 -21.56 0.98 -9.51
CA ARG A 89 -20.87 -0.32 -9.54
C ARG A 89 -19.96 -0.54 -8.35
N ASN A 90 -19.22 0.49 -7.90
CA ASN A 90 -18.26 0.32 -6.82
C ASN A 90 -18.97 0.12 -5.48
N GLY A 91 -18.70 -0.97 -4.80
CA GLY A 91 -19.15 -1.22 -3.44
C GLY A 91 -18.56 -0.19 -2.46
N ASP A 92 -19.23 0.03 -1.33
CA ASP A 92 -18.74 0.96 -0.32
C ASP A 92 -17.44 0.48 0.32
N HIS A 93 -17.19 -0.83 0.34
CA HIS A 93 -15.96 -1.44 0.82
C HIS A 93 -15.60 -2.65 -0.02
N THR A 94 -14.30 -2.80 -0.33
CA THR A 94 -13.76 -3.96 -1.05
C THR A 94 -12.63 -4.59 -0.26
N THR A 95 -12.57 -5.92 -0.27
CA THR A 95 -11.43 -6.70 0.23
C THR A 95 -10.93 -7.61 -0.88
N THR A 96 -9.63 -7.58 -1.12
CA THR A 96 -8.95 -8.41 -2.11
C THR A 96 -7.87 -9.25 -1.41
N MET A 97 -7.92 -10.57 -1.62
CA MET A 97 -6.92 -11.53 -1.13
C MET A 97 -6.05 -11.96 -2.30
N ILE A 98 -4.73 -11.89 -2.12
CA ILE A 98 -3.74 -12.28 -3.14
C ILE A 98 -2.82 -13.33 -2.56
N ARG A 99 -2.58 -14.40 -3.31
CA ARG A 99 -1.57 -15.42 -3.00
C ARG A 99 -0.35 -15.23 -3.89
N THR A 100 0.85 -15.37 -3.30
CA THR A 100 2.11 -15.30 -4.03
C THR A 100 2.69 -16.69 -4.33
N ALA A 101 3.64 -16.75 -5.27
CA ALA A 101 4.35 -17.97 -5.64
C ALA A 101 5.08 -18.64 -4.46
N ASN A 102 5.63 -17.84 -3.55
CA ASN A 102 6.29 -18.35 -2.34
C ASN A 102 5.31 -18.63 -1.19
N GLY A 103 3.99 -18.60 -1.46
CA GLY A 103 2.96 -18.95 -0.48
C GLY A 103 2.65 -17.85 0.54
N LYS A 104 3.08 -16.61 0.32
CA LYS A 104 2.65 -15.47 1.12
C LYS A 104 1.23 -15.08 0.75
N VAL A 105 0.55 -14.40 1.67
CA VAL A 105 -0.81 -13.85 1.44
C VAL A 105 -0.78 -12.35 1.67
N ILE A 106 -1.41 -11.62 0.76
CA ILE A 106 -1.62 -10.18 0.85
C ILE A 106 -3.12 -9.92 0.92
N GLU A 107 -3.55 -9.14 1.87
CA GLU A 107 -4.90 -8.61 1.96
C GLU A 107 -4.87 -7.11 1.64
N ILE A 108 -5.73 -6.67 0.70
CA ILE A 108 -5.89 -5.26 0.37
C ILE A 108 -7.33 -4.84 0.61
N GLN A 109 -7.52 -3.74 1.33
CA GLN A 109 -8.82 -3.14 1.57
C GLN A 109 -8.93 -1.77 0.90
N HIS A 110 -10.10 -1.48 0.35
CA HIS A 110 -10.40 -0.20 -0.27
C HIS A 110 -11.75 0.35 0.20
N ASN A 111 -11.76 1.63 0.63
CA ASN A 111 -12.98 2.33 1.02
C ASN A 111 -12.73 3.84 0.93
N VAL A 112 -13.43 4.53 0.03
CA VAL A 112 -13.22 5.97 -0.22
C VAL A 112 -14.48 6.81 0.01
N MET A 113 -15.58 6.20 0.47
CA MET A 113 -16.89 6.86 0.54
C MET A 113 -17.48 6.91 1.95
N THR A 114 -17.18 5.93 2.80
CA THR A 114 -17.78 5.86 4.14
C THR A 114 -16.98 6.67 5.18
N PRO A 115 -17.59 7.09 6.28
CA PRO A 115 -16.95 7.91 7.31
C PRO A 115 -16.01 7.09 8.20
N GLN A 116 -15.13 6.29 7.59
CA GLN A 116 -14.11 5.53 8.29
C GLN A 116 -12.84 6.40 8.42
N PRO A 117 -12.17 6.41 9.60
CA PRO A 117 -10.91 7.11 9.78
C PRO A 117 -9.85 6.64 8.78
N TYR A 118 -8.99 7.56 8.35
CA TYR A 118 -7.88 7.27 7.46
C TYR A 118 -7.04 6.10 7.96
N ASN A 119 -6.85 5.10 7.08
CA ASN A 119 -6.10 3.91 7.42
C ASN A 119 -5.48 3.28 6.16
N ARG A 120 -4.22 2.93 6.23
CA ARG A 120 -3.53 2.17 5.17
C ARG A 120 -3.13 0.77 5.63
N LEU A 121 -3.46 0.37 6.85
CA LEU A 121 -3.00 -0.84 7.52
C LEU A 121 -1.47 -0.90 7.58
N TYR A 122 -0.81 -1.33 6.53
CA TYR A 122 0.62 -1.58 6.47
C TYR A 122 1.08 -2.49 7.60
N GLN A 123 0.46 -3.66 7.62
CA GLN A 123 0.80 -4.74 8.55
C GLN A 123 1.65 -5.79 7.85
N LEU A 124 2.70 -6.19 8.52
CA LEU A 124 3.57 -7.29 8.09
C LEU A 124 3.64 -8.33 9.21
N THR A 125 3.24 -9.56 8.90
CA THR A 125 3.37 -10.71 9.82
C THR A 125 4.41 -11.65 9.25
N GLY A 126 5.50 -11.83 9.99
CA GLY A 126 6.57 -12.76 9.66
C GLY A 126 6.68 -13.88 10.67
N THR A 127 7.58 -14.83 10.41
CA THR A 127 7.86 -15.95 11.30
C THR A 127 8.58 -15.54 12.59
N LYS A 128 9.13 -14.33 12.63
CA LYS A 128 9.97 -13.83 13.73
C LYS A 128 9.52 -12.49 14.30
N GLY A 129 8.44 -11.95 13.78
CA GLY A 129 7.94 -10.69 14.26
C GLY A 129 6.74 -10.16 13.47
N PHE A 130 6.21 -9.06 13.97
CA PHE A 130 5.07 -8.35 13.44
C PHE A 130 5.35 -6.85 13.44
N ALA A 131 4.94 -6.17 12.40
CA ALA A 131 4.98 -4.72 12.31
C ALA A 131 3.62 -4.18 11.87
N ASN A 132 3.15 -3.14 12.54
CA ASN A 132 1.91 -2.44 12.22
C ASN A 132 2.14 -0.93 12.17
N LYS A 133 1.56 -0.26 11.17
CA LYS A 133 1.61 1.21 11.11
C LYS A 133 0.28 1.87 11.49
N TYR A 134 -0.83 1.33 11.05
CA TYR A 134 -2.16 1.94 11.24
C TYR A 134 -3.11 0.96 11.91
N PRO A 135 -4.06 1.44 12.74
CA PRO A 135 -4.19 2.82 13.24
C PRO A 135 -3.18 3.18 14.33
N VAL A 136 -2.49 2.20 14.90
CA VAL A 136 -1.49 2.36 15.95
C VAL A 136 -0.19 1.73 15.49
N GLU A 137 0.89 2.50 15.51
CA GLU A 137 2.21 1.98 15.20
C GLU A 137 2.68 1.05 16.33
N GLY A 138 3.16 -0.13 15.95
CA GLY A 138 3.63 -1.11 16.92
C GLY A 138 4.40 -2.25 16.30
N TYR A 139 5.28 -2.84 17.10
CA TYR A 139 6.13 -3.96 16.73
C TYR A 139 6.02 -5.07 17.77
N ALA A 140 6.13 -6.32 17.30
CA ALA A 140 6.32 -7.48 18.16
C ALA A 140 7.40 -8.36 17.55
N LEU A 141 8.29 -8.89 18.37
CA LEU A 141 9.38 -9.78 17.96
C LEU A 141 9.39 -11.02 18.83
N ASP A 142 9.83 -12.16 18.28
CA ASP A 142 10.12 -13.31 19.11
C ASP A 142 11.37 -13.06 20.01
N ALA A 143 11.52 -13.86 21.05
CA ALA A 143 12.57 -13.68 22.04
C ALA A 143 13.99 -13.74 21.45
N ASP A 144 14.21 -14.60 20.44
CA ASP A 144 15.50 -14.75 19.78
C ASP A 144 15.86 -13.49 18.96
N GLN A 145 14.88 -12.91 18.31
CA GLN A 145 15.06 -11.68 17.53
C GLN A 145 15.29 -10.47 18.42
N LEU A 146 14.64 -10.38 19.56
CA LEU A 146 14.88 -9.33 20.53
C LEU A 146 16.31 -9.38 21.05
N SER A 147 16.80 -10.56 21.42
CA SER A 147 18.18 -10.78 21.83
C SER A 147 19.17 -10.38 20.71
N ALA A 148 18.92 -10.79 19.48
CA ALA A 148 19.76 -10.45 18.32
C ALA A 148 19.74 -8.97 17.98
N SER A 149 18.62 -8.26 18.23
CA SER A 149 18.51 -6.82 17.99
C SER A 149 19.31 -5.97 18.98
N GLY A 150 19.71 -6.55 20.12
CA GLY A 150 20.35 -5.83 21.23
C GLY A 150 19.36 -5.04 22.08
N VAL A 151 18.07 -5.14 21.79
CA VAL A 151 17.00 -4.67 22.66
C VAL A 151 16.82 -5.70 23.75
N GLN A 152 16.92 -5.28 25.00
CA GLN A 152 16.79 -6.15 26.18
C GLN A 152 15.41 -5.92 26.81
N PRO A 153 14.36 -6.61 26.35
CA PRO A 153 13.07 -6.50 27.02
C PRO A 153 13.16 -7.16 28.39
N LYS A 154 12.42 -6.63 29.34
CA LYS A 154 12.15 -7.37 30.56
C LYS A 154 11.31 -8.57 30.15
N VAL A 155 11.79 -9.78 30.47
CA VAL A 155 11.17 -11.06 30.03
C VAL A 155 9.68 -11.17 30.41
N ASP A 156 9.29 -10.51 31.49
CA ASP A 156 7.91 -10.47 31.97
C ASP A 156 6.98 -9.61 31.09
N ASP A 157 7.53 -8.70 30.25
CA ASP A 157 6.78 -7.85 29.33
C ASP A 157 6.62 -8.48 27.94
N LEU A 158 7.31 -9.58 27.65
CA LEU A 158 7.15 -10.39 26.44
C LEU A 158 5.86 -11.20 26.49
N ASN A 159 4.78 -10.51 26.77
CA ASN A 159 3.47 -11.08 26.65
C ASN A 159 3.13 -11.16 25.15
N SER A 160 2.93 -12.38 24.65
CA SER A 160 2.54 -12.65 23.25
C SER A 160 1.21 -11.98 22.83
N HIS A 161 0.59 -11.22 23.73
CA HIS A 161 -0.68 -10.54 23.52
C HIS A 161 -0.54 -9.02 23.27
N GLY A 162 0.66 -8.47 23.25
CA GLY A 162 0.86 -7.02 23.12
C GLY A 162 2.01 -6.64 22.17
N PHE A 163 2.07 -5.34 21.88
CA PHE A 163 3.24 -4.75 21.24
C PHE A 163 4.39 -4.64 22.25
N LEU A 164 5.59 -4.46 21.73
CA LEU A 164 6.74 -4.09 22.55
C LEU A 164 6.44 -2.78 23.30
N PRO A 165 7.01 -2.59 24.49
CA PRO A 165 6.97 -1.30 25.16
C PRO A 165 7.55 -0.17 24.30
N GLU A 166 7.11 1.06 24.52
CA GLU A 166 7.47 2.21 23.70
C GLU A 166 8.99 2.43 23.61
N THR A 167 9.71 2.27 24.70
CA THR A 167 11.17 2.44 24.73
C THR A 167 11.91 1.44 23.85
N GLU A 168 11.43 0.19 23.78
CA GLU A 168 11.99 -0.86 22.92
C GLU A 168 11.62 -0.63 21.46
N MET A 169 10.39 -0.13 21.20
CA MET A 169 9.99 0.25 19.85
C MET A 169 10.82 1.41 19.31
N GLU A 170 11.06 2.46 20.12
CA GLU A 170 11.92 3.58 19.77
C GLU A 170 13.36 3.12 19.45
N ALA A 171 13.93 2.24 20.26
CA ALA A 171 15.26 1.69 20.03
C ALA A 171 15.33 0.87 18.71
N LEU A 172 14.28 0.11 18.37
CA LEU A 172 14.20 -0.58 17.09
C LEU A 172 14.12 0.40 15.92
N VAL A 173 13.27 1.42 16.02
CA VAL A 173 13.12 2.44 14.98
C VAL A 173 14.45 3.16 14.77
N GLU A 174 15.12 3.59 15.81
CA GLU A 174 16.44 4.25 15.70
C GLU A 174 17.46 3.34 15.01
N LYS A 175 17.51 2.06 15.40
CA LYS A 175 18.45 1.11 14.83
C LYS A 175 18.21 0.81 13.37
N TYR A 176 16.94 0.58 13.01
CA TYR A 176 16.54 0.11 11.67
C TYR A 176 15.92 1.18 10.78
N GLN A 177 15.83 2.42 11.24
CA GLN A 177 15.35 3.52 10.41
C GLN A 177 16.11 3.57 9.09
N HIS A 178 15.36 3.70 7.99
CA HIS A 178 15.93 3.72 6.66
C HIS A 178 17.00 4.83 6.53
N PRO A 179 18.19 4.54 5.97
CA PRO A 179 19.29 5.50 5.86
C PRO A 179 18.91 6.82 5.19
N ILE A 180 17.97 6.81 4.24
CA ILE A 180 17.50 8.01 3.56
C ILE A 180 16.75 8.94 4.53
N LEU A 181 15.99 8.38 5.47
CA LEU A 181 15.29 9.17 6.48
C LEU A 181 16.25 9.74 7.52
N LYS A 182 17.30 9.00 7.88
CA LYS A 182 18.36 9.52 8.75
C LYS A 182 19.10 10.69 8.10
N LYS A 183 19.28 10.66 6.77
CA LYS A 183 20.02 11.67 6.02
C LYS A 183 19.18 12.89 5.65
N TYR A 184 17.96 12.68 5.22
CA TYR A 184 17.13 13.73 4.61
C TYR A 184 15.82 14.01 5.35
N GLY A 185 15.49 13.25 6.41
CA GLY A 185 14.19 13.32 7.05
C GLY A 185 13.78 14.70 7.54
N GLU A 186 14.68 15.43 8.20
CA GLU A 186 14.38 16.79 8.68
C GLU A 186 14.22 17.76 7.51
N MET A 187 15.16 17.77 6.55
CA MET A 187 15.06 18.61 5.35
C MET A 187 13.77 18.32 4.58
N ALA A 188 13.40 17.05 4.44
CA ALA A 188 12.19 16.65 3.76
C ALA A 188 10.92 17.21 4.41
N LYS A 189 10.87 17.21 5.75
CA LYS A 189 9.77 17.83 6.51
C LYS A 189 9.68 19.34 6.29
N GLU A 190 10.82 20.03 6.24
CA GLU A 190 10.90 21.48 6.00
C GLU A 190 10.44 21.86 4.58
N VAL A 191 10.84 21.08 3.58
CA VAL A 191 10.42 21.29 2.18
C VAL A 191 8.93 21.04 1.99
N GLY A 192 8.36 20.06 2.73
CA GLY A 192 6.95 19.71 2.68
C GLY A 192 6.62 18.71 1.58
N GLY A 193 5.34 18.68 1.15
CA GLY A 193 4.82 17.65 0.25
C GLY A 193 4.58 16.31 0.98
N HIS A 194 3.33 16.05 1.38
CA HIS A 194 2.92 14.85 2.13
C HIS A 194 3.83 14.52 3.33
N GLY A 195 4.20 15.54 4.11
CA GLY A 195 5.10 15.39 5.24
C GLY A 195 6.57 15.07 4.87
N GLY A 196 6.97 15.43 3.65
CA GLY A 196 8.33 15.25 3.13
C GLY A 196 8.50 14.01 2.23
N MET A 197 7.46 13.19 2.05
CA MET A 197 7.54 12.00 1.18
C MET A 197 7.85 12.37 -0.27
N ASP A 198 7.23 13.42 -0.80
CA ASP A 198 7.43 13.85 -2.18
C ASP A 198 8.89 14.27 -2.41
N PHE A 199 9.46 15.04 -1.49
CA PHE A 199 10.88 15.42 -1.55
C PHE A 199 11.82 14.20 -1.56
N VAL A 200 11.56 13.21 -0.70
CA VAL A 200 12.38 11.99 -0.65
C VAL A 200 12.27 11.21 -1.96
N MET A 201 11.07 11.03 -2.48
CA MET A 201 10.81 10.33 -3.74
C MET A 201 11.53 11.00 -4.91
N ASP A 202 11.35 12.30 -5.08
CA ASP A 202 11.95 13.07 -6.18
C ASP A 202 13.47 13.10 -6.08
N SER A 203 14.02 13.28 -4.87
CA SER A 203 15.46 13.23 -4.63
C SER A 203 16.07 11.89 -5.02
N ARG A 204 15.37 10.79 -4.73
CA ARG A 204 15.79 9.44 -5.14
C ARG A 204 15.75 9.26 -6.65
N LEU A 205 14.68 9.69 -7.29
CA LEU A 205 14.55 9.62 -8.74
C LEU A 205 15.69 10.38 -9.43
N VAL A 206 15.90 11.64 -9.07
CA VAL A 206 16.97 12.48 -9.63
C VAL A 206 18.34 11.85 -9.39
N TYR A 207 18.60 11.36 -8.18
CA TYR A 207 19.86 10.72 -7.84
C TYR A 207 20.12 9.44 -8.68
N CYS A 208 19.12 8.58 -8.83
CA CYS A 208 19.25 7.37 -9.65
C CYS A 208 19.54 7.71 -11.12
N LEU A 209 18.81 8.68 -11.68
CA LEU A 209 19.01 9.10 -13.07
C LEU A 209 20.39 9.73 -13.31
N GLN A 210 20.87 10.59 -12.40
CA GLN A 210 22.19 11.22 -12.50
C GLN A 210 23.35 10.23 -12.39
N ASN A 211 23.15 9.12 -11.69
CA ASN A 211 24.19 8.14 -11.43
C ASN A 211 24.05 6.84 -12.25
N GLY A 212 23.07 6.76 -13.14
CA GLY A 212 22.80 5.55 -13.94
C GLY A 212 22.42 4.33 -13.10
N LEU A 213 21.70 4.56 -12.00
CA LEU A 213 21.27 3.52 -11.10
C LEU A 213 19.84 3.05 -11.41
N PRO A 214 19.48 1.81 -11.07
CA PRO A 214 18.11 1.36 -11.13
C PRO A 214 17.20 2.25 -10.25
N LEU A 215 15.97 2.45 -10.72
CA LEU A 215 14.97 3.19 -9.95
C LEU A 215 14.46 2.36 -8.77
N ASP A 216 13.98 3.04 -7.72
CA ASP A 216 13.37 2.38 -6.55
C ASP A 216 12.03 1.71 -6.91
N MET A 217 11.38 2.21 -7.95
CA MET A 217 10.19 1.62 -8.58
C MET A 217 10.41 1.58 -10.09
N ASP A 218 9.96 0.52 -10.73
CA ASP A 218 10.08 0.33 -12.17
C ASP A 218 8.73 0.08 -12.85
N VAL A 219 8.76 -0.20 -14.14
CA VAL A 219 7.54 -0.44 -14.93
C VAL A 219 6.78 -1.70 -14.49
N TYR A 220 7.46 -2.66 -13.92
CA TYR A 220 6.83 -3.89 -13.42
C TYR A 220 6.07 -3.62 -12.13
N ASP A 221 6.62 -2.81 -11.21
CA ASP A 221 5.89 -2.32 -10.03
C ASP A 221 4.59 -1.63 -10.45
N LEU A 222 4.68 -0.71 -11.43
CA LEU A 222 3.51 0.01 -11.92
C LEU A 222 2.46 -0.93 -12.50
N ALA A 223 2.86 -1.86 -13.38
CA ALA A 223 1.95 -2.78 -14.03
C ALA A 223 1.25 -3.69 -12.99
N GLU A 224 2.01 -4.25 -12.06
CA GLU A 224 1.50 -5.14 -11.02
C GLU A 224 0.54 -4.44 -10.05
N TRP A 225 0.85 -3.21 -9.64
CA TRP A 225 -0.02 -2.50 -8.70
C TRP A 225 -1.29 -1.96 -9.35
N CYS A 226 -1.20 -1.51 -10.59
CA CYS A 226 -2.36 -0.95 -11.30
C CYS A 226 -3.33 -2.03 -11.79
N CYS A 227 -2.85 -3.21 -12.20
CA CYS A 227 -3.74 -4.26 -12.70
C CYS A 227 -4.64 -4.87 -11.62
N LEU A 228 -4.38 -4.60 -10.33
CA LEU A 228 -5.23 -5.06 -9.23
C LEU A 228 -6.67 -4.58 -9.39
N ALA A 229 -6.88 -3.34 -9.85
CA ALA A 229 -8.22 -2.79 -10.09
C ALA A 229 -9.00 -3.64 -11.09
N GLU A 230 -8.42 -3.88 -12.25
CA GLU A 230 -9.03 -4.67 -13.34
C GLU A 230 -9.26 -6.13 -12.95
N LEU A 231 -8.27 -6.75 -12.31
CA LEU A 231 -8.38 -8.16 -11.91
C LEU A 231 -9.37 -8.34 -10.76
N GLY A 232 -9.47 -7.37 -9.85
CA GLY A 232 -10.46 -7.34 -8.78
C GLY A 232 -11.87 -7.23 -9.34
N GLU A 233 -12.10 -6.30 -10.27
CA GLU A 233 -13.37 -6.17 -10.99
C GLU A 233 -13.76 -7.48 -11.70
N LEU A 234 -12.80 -8.09 -12.42
CA LEU A 234 -13.00 -9.37 -13.10
C LEU A 234 -13.38 -10.49 -12.11
N SER A 235 -12.74 -10.56 -10.95
CA SER A 235 -13.07 -11.54 -9.92
C SER A 235 -14.53 -11.39 -9.46
N MET A 236 -14.93 -10.19 -9.10
CA MET A 236 -16.27 -9.90 -8.57
C MET A 236 -17.36 -10.06 -9.61
N ASP A 237 -17.12 -9.69 -10.86
CA ASP A 237 -18.08 -9.86 -11.98
C ASP A 237 -18.27 -11.34 -12.33
N ASN A 238 -17.32 -12.21 -11.98
CA ASN A 238 -17.42 -13.66 -12.08
C ASN A 238 -17.81 -14.34 -10.76
N GLY A 239 -18.55 -13.66 -9.89
CA GLY A 239 -19.05 -14.23 -8.64
C GLY A 239 -17.96 -14.43 -7.57
N CYS A 240 -16.99 -13.53 -7.50
CA CYS A 240 -15.82 -13.60 -6.61
C CYS A 240 -14.94 -14.84 -6.90
N ALA A 241 -14.84 -15.21 -8.17
CA ALA A 241 -14.00 -16.31 -8.59
C ALA A 241 -12.51 -15.94 -8.51
N ALA A 242 -11.66 -16.94 -8.33
CA ALA A 242 -10.21 -16.75 -8.38
C ALA A 242 -9.76 -16.34 -9.79
N VAL A 243 -8.92 -15.32 -9.88
CA VAL A 243 -8.34 -14.79 -11.11
C VAL A 243 -6.82 -14.91 -11.06
N ALA A 244 -6.22 -15.37 -12.15
CA ALA A 244 -4.77 -15.44 -12.27
C ALA A 244 -4.16 -14.03 -12.38
N PHE A 245 -3.07 -13.81 -11.64
CA PHE A 245 -2.28 -12.58 -11.73
C PHE A 245 -1.27 -12.72 -12.87
N PRO A 246 -1.18 -11.78 -13.81
CA PRO A 246 -0.21 -11.85 -14.91
C PRO A 246 1.23 -11.76 -14.40
N ASP A 247 2.12 -12.49 -14.99
CA ASP A 247 3.57 -12.31 -14.80
C ASP A 247 4.12 -11.35 -15.84
N PHE A 248 4.22 -10.08 -15.48
CA PHE A 248 4.75 -9.03 -16.37
C PHE A 248 6.23 -9.18 -16.64
N THR A 249 6.97 -9.90 -15.77
CA THR A 249 8.41 -10.14 -15.92
C THR A 249 8.73 -11.28 -16.88
N ARG A 250 7.70 -12.00 -17.35
CA ARG A 250 7.84 -13.15 -18.27
C ARG A 250 8.74 -14.26 -17.73
N GLY A 251 8.67 -14.53 -16.46
CA GLY A 251 9.45 -15.56 -15.75
C GLY A 251 10.69 -15.03 -15.03
N GLU A 252 11.03 -13.75 -15.19
CA GLU A 252 12.25 -13.19 -14.59
C GLU A 252 12.06 -12.62 -13.16
N TRP A 253 10.87 -12.75 -12.58
CA TRP A 253 10.54 -12.28 -11.24
C TRP A 253 11.50 -12.78 -10.14
N ASN A 254 12.28 -13.81 -10.40
CA ASN A 254 13.20 -14.43 -9.48
C ASN A 254 14.69 -14.19 -9.81
N VAL A 255 15.00 -13.40 -10.83
CA VAL A 255 16.38 -13.08 -11.23
C VAL A 255 17.00 -12.05 -10.30
N VAL A 256 16.31 -10.96 -10.06
CA VAL A 256 16.72 -9.95 -9.06
C VAL A 256 16.15 -10.37 -7.70
N LYS A 257 16.97 -10.29 -6.64
CA LYS A 257 16.56 -10.64 -5.29
C LYS A 257 16.58 -9.41 -4.39
N GLY A 258 15.43 -9.10 -3.79
CA GLY A 258 15.25 -8.03 -2.84
C GLY A 258 15.53 -6.63 -3.38
N TYR A 259 15.33 -5.64 -2.52
CA TYR A 259 15.60 -4.23 -2.84
C TYR A 259 17.04 -3.87 -2.50
N LYS A 260 17.81 -3.48 -3.51
CA LYS A 260 19.20 -3.04 -3.35
C LYS A 260 19.34 -1.52 -3.17
N HIS A 261 18.21 -0.79 -3.13
CA HIS A 261 18.19 0.68 -3.15
C HIS A 261 17.95 1.30 -1.78
N ALA A 262 18.06 0.51 -0.72
CA ALA A 262 17.83 0.97 0.65
C ALA A 262 18.80 2.04 1.14
N TYR A 263 19.85 2.36 0.40
CA TYR A 263 20.89 3.28 0.83
C TYR A 263 20.73 4.66 0.21
N ALA A 264 20.90 5.70 1.02
CA ALA A 264 20.88 7.09 0.56
C ALA A 264 22.05 7.42 -0.38
N THR A 265 23.15 6.69 -0.29
CA THR A 265 24.28 6.72 -1.24
C THR A 265 24.61 5.28 -1.60
N PRO A 266 24.72 4.94 -2.90
CA PRO A 266 25.17 3.60 -3.26
C PRO A 266 26.61 3.42 -2.76
N ASP A 267 26.82 2.37 -2.02
CA ASP A 267 28.14 1.78 -1.99
C ASP A 267 28.37 1.18 -3.37
N ARG A 268 29.33 1.75 -4.14
CA ARG A 268 29.66 1.26 -5.50
C ARG A 268 29.99 -0.24 -5.54
N LYS A 269 30.19 -0.88 -4.39
CA LYS A 269 30.49 -2.30 -4.26
C LYS A 269 29.24 -3.19 -4.14
N SER A 270 28.04 -2.62 -3.94
CA SER A 270 26.79 -3.38 -3.79
C SER A 270 25.92 -3.44 -5.06
N VAL A 271 26.42 -2.94 -6.19
CA VAL A 271 25.70 -2.86 -7.47
C VAL A 271 26.23 -3.89 -8.48
N VAL A 272 26.85 -4.96 -8.02
CA VAL A 272 27.26 -6.09 -8.89
C VAL A 272 26.54 -7.33 -8.48
#